data_77753b2500f1c46068a2bf4d5da00e38
#
_entry.id   77753b2500f1c46068a2bf4d5da00e38
#
_cell.length_a   1.000
_cell.length_b   1.000
_cell.length_c   1.000
_cell.angle_alpha   90.00
_cell.angle_beta   90.00
_cell.angle_gamma   90.00
#
_symmetry.space_group_name_H-M   'P 1'
#
loop_
_entity.id
_entity.type
_entity.pdbx_description
1 polymer ?
#
loop_
_entity_poly.entity_id
_entity_poly.type
_entity_poly.pdbx_seq_one_letter_code
_entity_poly.pdbx_strand_id
1 'polypeptide(L)'
;VIPICISTVNGKGLPVLLESIKQYAPEAFVYLRGTERVVSGYKNARLIFGEPRNFGEDYNEIIDDALKYAQACIVCNDDVVLTPNSYQRLLEDVEVIRELEINVGWVGARSDYVRPAQNIRYNPDGDHLEMCRFKSEQFIRHANNIAPIFAYISRDAWHHGRFPPLNWFSDDVSCADLNNQGYQHFVSSAYVHHVGSQTTGDDSKQLVAASVPWVKEHRPQYVKHFFGS
;
A
#
# COMPACT_ATOMS: atom_id res chain seq x y z
N VAL A 1 -16.64 -1.08 9.31
CA VAL A 1 -15.95 -1.85 8.24
C VAL A 1 -15.04 -0.89 7.49
N ILE A 2 -13.79 -1.26 7.30
CA ILE A 2 -12.80 -0.46 6.57
C ILE A 2 -12.76 -0.95 5.11
N PRO A 3 -13.01 -0.06 4.11
CA PRO A 3 -13.01 -0.45 2.71
C PRO A 3 -11.60 -0.77 2.20
N ILE A 4 -11.53 -1.63 1.17
CA ILE A 4 -10.30 -1.95 0.44
C ILE A 4 -10.33 -1.22 -0.91
N CYS A 5 -9.31 -0.41 -1.18
CA CYS A 5 -9.12 0.38 -2.39
C CYS A 5 -8.10 -0.31 -3.30
N ILE A 6 -8.52 -0.69 -4.49
CA ILE A 6 -7.72 -1.43 -5.47
C ILE A 6 -7.71 -0.66 -6.80
N SER A 7 -6.53 -0.35 -7.31
CA SER A 7 -6.36 0.14 -8.68
C SER A 7 -5.68 -0.94 -9.54
N THR A 8 -6.18 -1.16 -10.75
CA THR A 8 -5.63 -2.16 -11.66
C THR A 8 -5.48 -1.61 -13.07
N VAL A 9 -4.38 -1.97 -13.72
CA VAL A 9 -4.09 -1.59 -15.11
C VAL A 9 -4.56 -2.68 -16.08
N ASN A 10 -4.25 -3.92 -15.79
CA ASN A 10 -4.47 -5.04 -16.71
C ASN A 10 -5.36 -6.16 -16.14
N GLY A 11 -5.68 -6.11 -14.85
CA GLY A 11 -6.55 -7.07 -14.16
C GLY A 11 -5.98 -8.47 -13.96
N LYS A 12 -4.71 -8.73 -14.25
CA LYS A 12 -4.17 -10.10 -14.24
C LYS A 12 -4.24 -10.77 -12.86
N GLY A 13 -3.89 -10.06 -11.79
CA GLY A 13 -3.95 -10.56 -10.42
C GLY A 13 -5.34 -10.47 -9.78
N LEU A 14 -6.18 -9.61 -10.32
CA LEU A 14 -7.45 -9.22 -9.73
C LEU A 14 -8.41 -10.38 -9.38
N PRO A 15 -8.61 -11.41 -10.24
CA PRO A 15 -9.50 -12.53 -9.89
C PRO A 15 -9.06 -13.27 -8.63
N VAL A 16 -7.75 -13.48 -8.46
CA VAL A 16 -7.18 -14.18 -7.30
C VAL A 16 -7.31 -13.32 -6.05
N LEU A 17 -6.98 -12.03 -6.17
CA LEU A 17 -7.15 -11.08 -5.08
C LEU A 17 -8.61 -11.03 -4.60
N LEU A 18 -9.58 -10.84 -5.50
CA LEU A 18 -10.97 -10.69 -5.11
C LEU A 18 -11.56 -11.99 -4.52
N GLU A 19 -11.13 -13.16 -4.99
CA GLU A 19 -11.52 -14.42 -4.35
C GLU A 19 -10.91 -14.55 -2.95
N SER A 20 -9.65 -14.12 -2.77
CA SER A 20 -9.03 -14.11 -1.43
C SER A 20 -9.70 -13.10 -0.48
N ILE A 21 -10.14 -11.93 -0.97
CA ILE A 21 -10.92 -10.97 -0.17
C ILE A 21 -12.25 -11.60 0.25
N LYS A 22 -12.97 -12.20 -0.69
CA LYS A 22 -14.24 -12.88 -0.40
C LYS A 22 -14.08 -13.98 0.67
N GLN A 23 -12.95 -14.65 0.67
CA GLN A 23 -12.67 -15.74 1.63
C GLN A 23 -12.20 -15.23 2.99
N TYR A 24 -11.34 -14.21 3.04
CA TYR A 24 -10.63 -13.81 4.26
C TYR A 24 -11.00 -12.40 4.80
N ALA A 25 -11.82 -11.66 4.05
CA ALA A 25 -12.36 -10.37 4.44
C ALA A 25 -13.77 -10.15 3.85
N PRO A 26 -14.71 -11.12 4.04
CA PRO A 26 -16.03 -11.11 3.38
C PRO A 26 -16.87 -9.88 3.74
N GLU A 27 -16.59 -9.25 4.85
CA GLU A 27 -17.24 -8.02 5.31
C GLU A 27 -16.69 -6.75 4.63
N ALA A 28 -15.49 -6.81 4.04
CA ALA A 28 -14.86 -5.64 3.46
C ALA A 28 -15.60 -5.17 2.19
N PHE A 29 -15.87 -3.87 2.12
CA PHE A 29 -16.38 -3.25 0.92
C PHE A 29 -15.23 -2.89 -0.02
N VAL A 30 -15.33 -3.29 -1.29
CA VAL A 30 -14.26 -3.08 -2.28
C VAL A 30 -14.56 -1.86 -3.14
N TYR A 31 -13.61 -0.96 -3.25
CA TYR A 31 -13.52 0.07 -4.26
C TYR A 31 -12.52 -0.38 -5.32
N LEU A 32 -12.92 -0.40 -6.58
CA LEU A 32 -12.12 -0.94 -7.68
C LEU A 32 -12.03 0.04 -8.83
N ARG A 33 -10.81 0.49 -9.14
CA ARG A 33 -10.54 1.37 -10.26
C ARG A 33 -9.81 0.64 -11.39
N GLY A 34 -10.23 0.93 -12.61
CA GLY A 34 -9.62 0.40 -13.83
C GLY A 34 -10.42 0.80 -15.07
N THR A 35 -9.98 0.34 -16.24
CA THR A 35 -10.79 0.52 -17.44
C THR A 35 -12.09 -0.29 -17.36
N GLU A 36 -13.15 0.17 -18.02
CA GLU A 36 -14.43 -0.53 -18.06
C GLU A 36 -14.25 -1.98 -18.51
N ARG A 37 -13.41 -2.22 -19.51
CA ARG A 37 -13.09 -3.56 -20.03
C ARG A 37 -12.55 -4.50 -18.94
N VAL A 38 -11.76 -3.97 -18.01
CA VAL A 38 -11.09 -4.78 -16.97
C VAL A 38 -12.00 -5.02 -15.78
N VAL A 39 -12.77 -4.00 -15.36
CA VAL A 39 -13.45 -4.06 -14.05
C VAL A 39 -14.99 -4.21 -14.12
N SER A 40 -15.63 -4.04 -15.26
CA SER A 40 -17.11 -4.07 -15.39
C SER A 40 -17.76 -5.39 -14.97
N GLY A 41 -17.01 -6.49 -14.93
CA GLY A 41 -17.49 -7.81 -14.48
C GLY A 41 -17.68 -7.95 -12.97
N TYR A 42 -17.15 -7.03 -12.15
CA TYR A 42 -17.10 -7.17 -10.69
C TYR A 42 -18.25 -6.43 -10.00
N LYS A 43 -19.40 -7.12 -9.88
CA LYS A 43 -20.66 -6.52 -9.39
C LYS A 43 -20.71 -6.19 -7.90
N ASN A 44 -19.84 -6.80 -7.09
CA ASN A 44 -19.80 -6.63 -5.63
C ASN A 44 -18.77 -5.57 -5.20
N ALA A 45 -18.40 -4.66 -6.10
CA ALA A 45 -17.48 -3.58 -5.84
C ALA A 45 -18.07 -2.25 -6.32
N ARG A 46 -17.66 -1.15 -5.69
CA ARG A 46 -17.86 0.18 -6.25
C ARG A 46 -16.83 0.41 -7.33
N LEU A 47 -17.30 0.49 -8.58
CA LEU A 47 -16.45 0.62 -9.75
C LEU A 47 -16.18 2.10 -10.06
N ILE A 48 -14.91 2.42 -10.33
CA ILE A 48 -14.44 3.72 -10.81
C ILE A 48 -13.76 3.48 -12.15
N PHE A 49 -14.41 3.95 -13.21
CA PHE A 49 -13.90 3.76 -14.56
C PHE A 49 -12.91 4.87 -14.94
N GLY A 50 -11.76 4.50 -15.49
CA GLY A 50 -10.77 5.43 -15.98
C GLY A 50 -9.62 4.74 -16.68
N GLU A 51 -9.01 5.44 -17.63
CA GLU A 51 -7.75 5.00 -18.23
C GLU A 51 -6.62 5.04 -17.17
N PRO A 52 -5.65 4.12 -17.25
CA PRO A 52 -4.48 4.15 -16.37
C PRO A 52 -3.68 5.44 -16.55
N ARG A 53 -3.34 6.08 -15.46
CA ARG A 53 -2.44 7.24 -15.42
C ARG A 53 -1.13 6.83 -14.77
N ASN A 54 -0.92 7.22 -13.53
CA ASN A 54 0.18 6.74 -12.70
C ASN A 54 -0.37 6.25 -11.36
N PHE A 55 0.47 5.55 -10.61
CA PHE A 55 0.09 4.97 -9.32
C PHE A 55 -0.54 6.01 -8.40
N GLY A 56 0.12 7.17 -8.24
CA GLY A 56 -0.36 8.19 -7.31
C GLY A 56 -1.73 8.75 -7.68
N GLU A 57 -1.95 9.13 -8.94
CA GLU A 57 -3.23 9.69 -9.37
C GLU A 57 -4.37 8.68 -9.30
N ASP A 58 -4.10 7.44 -9.68
CA ASP A 58 -5.11 6.39 -9.71
C ASP A 58 -5.55 6.01 -8.30
N TYR A 59 -4.59 5.89 -7.35
CA TYR A 59 -4.94 5.64 -5.96
C TYR A 59 -5.53 6.86 -5.26
N ASN A 60 -5.10 8.08 -5.57
CA ASN A 60 -5.72 9.28 -5.02
C ASN A 60 -7.22 9.33 -5.31
N GLU A 61 -7.61 9.04 -6.56
CA GLU A 61 -9.02 9.07 -6.98
C GLU A 61 -9.87 8.06 -6.19
N ILE A 62 -9.40 6.82 -6.05
CA ILE A 62 -10.17 5.78 -5.39
C ILE A 62 -10.20 5.95 -3.87
N ILE A 63 -9.11 6.39 -3.26
CA ILE A 63 -9.02 6.67 -1.83
C ILE A 63 -9.94 7.85 -1.47
N ASP A 64 -9.88 8.93 -2.26
CA ASP A 64 -10.76 10.09 -2.05
C ASP A 64 -12.23 9.70 -2.13
N ASP A 65 -12.61 8.82 -3.05
CA ASP A 65 -13.99 8.36 -3.15
C ASP A 65 -14.38 7.50 -1.95
N ALA A 66 -13.53 6.59 -1.51
CA ALA A 66 -13.75 5.75 -0.34
C ALA A 66 -13.87 6.58 0.95
N LEU A 67 -13.00 7.57 1.12
CA LEU A 67 -12.96 8.41 2.31
C LEU A 67 -14.09 9.45 2.39
N LYS A 68 -14.93 9.61 1.37
CA LYS A 68 -16.20 10.35 1.50
C LYS A 68 -17.15 9.67 2.49
N TYR A 69 -17.07 8.34 2.59
CA TYR A 69 -18.01 7.51 3.34
C TYR A 69 -17.38 6.74 4.51
N ALA A 70 -16.06 6.63 4.55
CA ALA A 70 -15.30 5.93 5.58
C ALA A 70 -14.28 6.83 6.27
N GLN A 71 -13.90 6.54 7.52
CA GLN A 71 -12.89 7.30 8.27
C GLN A 71 -11.46 6.83 7.96
N ALA A 72 -11.35 5.70 7.28
CA ALA A 72 -10.07 5.11 6.86
C ALA A 72 -10.31 4.17 5.69
N CYS A 73 -9.24 3.77 5.01
CA CYS A 73 -9.27 2.71 4.00
C CYS A 73 -7.99 1.86 4.06
N ILE A 74 -8.04 0.73 3.38
CA ILE A 74 -6.87 -0.10 3.10
C ILE A 74 -6.57 0.04 1.60
N VAL A 75 -5.35 0.47 1.28
CA VAL A 75 -4.81 0.43 -0.08
C VAL A 75 -4.30 -0.97 -0.35
N CYS A 76 -4.63 -1.54 -1.50
CA CYS A 76 -4.24 -2.91 -1.87
C CYS A 76 -3.83 -2.98 -3.34
N ASN A 77 -2.65 -3.54 -3.62
CA ASN A 77 -2.22 -3.83 -4.99
C ASN A 77 -3.04 -4.98 -5.58
N ASP A 78 -3.24 -4.98 -6.90
CA ASP A 78 -4.05 -5.98 -7.61
C ASP A 78 -3.38 -7.36 -7.76
N ASP A 79 -2.10 -7.49 -7.39
CA ASP A 79 -1.31 -8.72 -7.38
C ASP A 79 -1.02 -9.25 -5.95
N VAL A 80 -1.85 -8.86 -5.00
CA VAL A 80 -1.83 -9.36 -3.61
C VAL A 80 -2.82 -10.52 -3.46
N VAL A 81 -2.49 -11.47 -2.59
CA VAL A 81 -3.39 -12.52 -2.12
C VAL A 81 -3.50 -12.43 -0.60
N LEU A 82 -4.71 -12.21 -0.11
CA LEU A 82 -4.96 -12.21 1.32
C LEU A 82 -4.76 -13.63 1.87
N THR A 83 -4.30 -13.70 3.12
CA THR A 83 -4.15 -14.94 3.86
C THR A 83 -5.14 -14.99 5.04
N PRO A 84 -5.36 -16.15 5.67
CA PRO A 84 -6.23 -16.23 6.82
C PRO A 84 -5.91 -15.17 7.88
N ASN A 85 -6.93 -14.45 8.32
CA ASN A 85 -6.86 -13.38 9.31
C ASN A 85 -6.04 -12.13 8.94
N SER A 86 -5.52 -11.99 7.70
CA SER A 86 -4.67 -10.85 7.33
C SER A 86 -5.40 -9.50 7.46
N TYR A 87 -6.65 -9.41 7.00
CA TYR A 87 -7.46 -8.21 7.14
C TYR A 87 -7.77 -7.90 8.61
N GLN A 88 -8.27 -8.90 9.34
CA GLN A 88 -8.61 -8.75 10.75
C GLN A 88 -7.39 -8.35 11.59
N ARG A 89 -6.27 -9.03 11.37
CA ARG A 89 -5.01 -8.77 12.09
C ARG A 89 -4.48 -7.36 11.83
N LEU A 90 -4.57 -6.88 10.59
CA LEU A 90 -4.18 -5.49 10.27
C LEU A 90 -5.00 -4.49 11.08
N LEU A 91 -6.32 -4.70 11.18
CA LEU A 91 -7.20 -3.81 11.93
C LEU A 91 -6.98 -3.91 13.45
N GLU A 92 -6.75 -5.09 13.99
CA GLU A 92 -6.40 -5.29 15.41
C GLU A 92 -5.10 -4.54 15.76
N ASP A 93 -4.08 -4.65 14.91
CA ASP A 93 -2.81 -3.96 15.11
C ASP A 93 -2.97 -2.43 15.03
N VAL A 94 -3.83 -1.94 14.13
CA VAL A 94 -4.16 -0.50 14.06
C VAL A 94 -4.78 -0.01 15.36
N GLU A 95 -5.73 -0.77 15.95
CA GLU A 95 -6.34 -0.37 17.23
C GLU A 95 -5.30 -0.36 18.37
N VAL A 96 -4.40 -1.35 18.43
CA VAL A 96 -3.29 -1.36 19.41
C VAL A 96 -2.37 -0.13 19.24
N ILE A 97 -2.04 0.25 17.99
CA ILE A 97 -1.20 1.42 17.74
C ILE A 97 -1.94 2.71 18.17
N ARG A 98 -3.23 2.81 17.95
CA ARG A 98 -4.05 3.98 18.32
C ARG A 98 -4.09 4.21 19.83
N GLU A 99 -3.98 3.17 20.63
CA GLU A 99 -3.87 3.29 22.10
C GLU A 99 -2.60 4.02 22.56
N LEU A 100 -1.60 4.18 21.69
CA LEU A 100 -0.38 4.93 21.99
C LEU A 100 -0.58 6.47 21.95
N GLU A 101 -1.77 6.95 21.55
CA GLU A 101 -2.11 8.37 21.45
C GLU A 101 -1.14 9.17 20.55
N ILE A 102 -0.67 8.55 19.47
CA ILE A 102 0.24 9.16 18.48
C ILE A 102 -0.47 9.38 17.15
N ASN A 103 0.06 10.27 16.32
CA ASN A 103 -0.41 10.42 14.95
C ASN A 103 0.02 9.23 14.10
N VAL A 104 -0.94 8.38 13.72
CA VAL A 104 -0.69 7.18 12.94
C VAL A 104 -0.76 7.50 11.45
N GLY A 105 0.34 7.27 10.74
CA GLY A 105 0.42 7.34 9.29
C GLY A 105 0.00 6.02 8.64
N TRP A 106 0.86 5.46 7.79
CA TRP A 106 0.63 4.17 7.17
C TRP A 106 0.86 3.02 8.14
N VAL A 107 -0.03 2.02 8.13
CA VAL A 107 0.18 0.72 8.79
C VAL A 107 0.11 -0.36 7.73
N GLY A 108 1.26 -0.94 7.37
CA GLY A 108 1.38 -1.89 6.24
C GLY A 108 1.55 -3.33 6.69
N ALA A 109 0.93 -4.26 5.97
CA ALA A 109 1.15 -5.68 6.17
C ALA A 109 2.55 -6.11 5.76
N ARG A 110 3.01 -7.24 6.30
CA ARG A 110 4.20 -7.95 5.83
C ARG A 110 3.91 -8.73 4.58
N SER A 111 4.96 -8.98 3.80
CA SER A 111 4.87 -9.81 2.61
C SER A 111 6.20 -10.48 2.29
N ASP A 112 6.16 -11.41 1.36
CA ASP A 112 7.33 -12.11 0.81
C ASP A 112 8.00 -11.36 -0.34
N TYR A 113 7.34 -10.36 -0.93
CA TYR A 113 7.92 -9.52 -1.98
C TYR A 113 7.53 -8.06 -1.77
N VAL A 114 8.34 -7.34 -0.99
CA VAL A 114 8.11 -5.95 -0.60
C VAL A 114 9.42 -5.33 -0.08
N ARG A 115 9.41 -4.07 0.30
CA ARG A 115 10.54 -3.38 0.94
C ARG A 115 11.06 -4.11 2.17
N PRO A 116 12.36 -3.97 2.49
CA PRO A 116 13.01 -4.70 3.59
C PRO A 116 12.26 -4.68 4.91
N ALA A 117 11.73 -3.52 5.32
CA ALA A 117 11.02 -3.39 6.61
C ALA A 117 9.77 -4.30 6.71
N GLN A 118 9.09 -4.57 5.61
CA GLN A 118 7.89 -5.40 5.55
C GLN A 118 8.17 -6.82 5.04
N ASN A 119 9.38 -7.09 4.54
CA ASN A 119 9.71 -8.34 3.87
C ASN A 119 10.03 -9.44 4.87
N ILE A 120 9.31 -10.56 4.79
CA ILE A 120 9.53 -11.74 5.65
C ILE A 120 10.79 -12.54 5.25
N ARG A 121 11.32 -12.30 4.05
CA ARG A 121 12.51 -12.96 3.52
C ARG A 121 13.78 -12.15 3.74
N TYR A 122 13.67 -10.91 4.23
CA TYR A 122 14.81 -10.04 4.40
C TYR A 122 15.56 -10.38 5.68
N ASN A 123 16.83 -10.76 5.50
CA ASN A 123 17.78 -10.87 6.60
C ASN A 123 18.73 -9.67 6.56
N PRO A 124 18.66 -8.73 7.51
CA PRO A 124 19.51 -7.54 7.52
C PRO A 124 21.00 -7.86 7.69
N ASP A 125 21.32 -9.05 8.22
CA ASP A 125 22.68 -9.47 8.50
C ASP A 125 23.26 -10.42 7.41
N GLY A 126 22.54 -10.65 6.32
CA GLY A 126 22.92 -11.60 5.28
C GLY A 126 22.57 -11.19 3.86
N ASP A 127 23.36 -11.66 2.90
CA ASP A 127 23.14 -11.46 1.46
C ASP A 127 22.01 -12.33 0.89
N HIS A 128 21.38 -13.16 1.70
CA HIS A 128 20.39 -14.13 1.26
C HIS A 128 19.00 -13.80 1.74
N LEU A 129 18.04 -13.93 0.83
CA LEU A 129 16.62 -13.94 1.12
C LEU A 129 16.25 -15.24 1.85
N GLU A 130 16.59 -15.34 3.11
CA GLU A 130 16.06 -16.40 3.94
C GLU A 130 14.58 -16.13 4.17
N MET A 131 13.77 -17.16 3.97
CA MET A 131 12.41 -17.15 4.52
C MET A 131 12.58 -17.07 6.03
N CYS A 132 12.58 -15.87 6.55
CA CYS A 132 12.33 -15.67 7.96
C CYS A 132 11.00 -16.34 8.18
N ARG A 133 11.04 -17.61 8.62
CA ARG A 133 9.83 -18.27 9.04
C ARG A 133 9.14 -17.27 9.91
N PHE A 134 7.96 -17.00 9.50
CA PHE A 134 7.00 -16.25 10.26
C PHE A 134 7.01 -16.83 11.66
N LYS A 135 7.94 -16.38 12.41
CA LYS A 135 7.78 -16.55 13.82
C LYS A 135 6.68 -15.59 14.10
N SER A 136 5.51 -16.04 13.95
CA SER A 136 4.19 -15.55 14.33
C SER A 136 4.15 -14.33 15.20
N GLU A 137 5.20 -13.62 15.08
CA GLU A 137 5.34 -12.66 15.97
C GLU A 137 4.67 -11.52 15.46
N GLN A 138 3.76 -11.42 15.87
CA GLN A 138 3.04 -10.54 16.68
C GLN A 138 3.73 -9.19 16.99
N PHE A 139 4.77 -8.84 16.29
CA PHE A 139 5.42 -7.56 16.49
C PHE A 139 4.93 -6.54 15.49
N ILE A 140 4.16 -5.60 16.01
CA ILE A 140 4.04 -4.29 15.40
C ILE A 140 5.40 -3.62 15.50
N ARG A 141 5.91 -3.11 14.39
CA ARG A 141 7.22 -2.43 14.37
C ARG A 141 7.07 -1.05 13.77
N HIS A 142 7.74 -0.07 14.38
CA HIS A 142 7.92 1.23 13.75
C HIS A 142 8.75 1.08 12.45
N ALA A 143 8.39 1.85 11.42
CA ALA A 143 9.10 1.93 10.16
C ALA A 143 9.09 3.36 9.64
N ASN A 144 10.16 3.77 8.96
CA ASN A 144 10.23 5.11 8.37
C ASN A 144 9.43 5.20 7.04
N ASN A 145 9.16 4.06 6.44
CA ASN A 145 8.53 3.96 5.12
C ASN A 145 7.72 2.66 5.00
N ILE A 146 6.55 2.75 4.40
CA ILE A 146 5.64 1.64 4.11
C ILE A 146 5.31 1.62 2.63
N ALA A 147 5.50 0.48 1.98
CA ALA A 147 4.92 0.20 0.67
C ALA A 147 3.45 -0.22 0.85
N PRO A 148 2.50 0.48 0.24
CA PRO A 148 1.08 0.26 0.49
C PRO A 148 0.51 -0.90 -0.33
N ILE A 149 1.20 -2.05 -0.32
CA ILE A 149 0.74 -3.27 -1.00
C ILE A 149 -0.54 -3.83 -0.39
N PHE A 150 -0.68 -3.72 0.94
CA PHE A 150 -1.87 -3.93 1.75
C PHE A 150 -1.68 -3.11 3.02
N ALA A 151 -2.14 -1.86 3.00
CA ALA A 151 -1.82 -0.89 4.05
C ALA A 151 -3.02 -0.01 4.40
N TYR A 152 -3.22 0.16 5.70
CA TYR A 152 -4.22 1.04 6.29
C TYR A 152 -3.73 2.49 6.28
N ILE A 153 -4.66 3.42 6.02
CA ILE A 153 -4.49 4.85 6.28
C ILE A 153 -5.81 5.46 6.76
N SER A 154 -5.73 6.37 7.74
CA SER A 154 -6.88 7.15 8.18
C SER A 154 -7.16 8.32 7.24
N ARG A 155 -8.41 8.84 7.26
CA ARG A 155 -8.79 10.04 6.51
C ARG A 155 -7.92 11.24 6.90
N ASP A 156 -7.64 11.38 8.19
CA ASP A 156 -6.82 12.48 8.69
C ASP A 156 -5.40 12.41 8.13
N ALA A 157 -4.72 11.28 8.29
CA ALA A 157 -3.38 11.09 7.72
C ALA A 157 -3.37 11.26 6.20
N TRP A 158 -4.41 10.79 5.49
CA TRP A 158 -4.52 10.93 4.05
C TRP A 158 -4.53 12.38 3.58
N HIS A 159 -5.16 13.29 4.30
CA HIS A 159 -5.15 14.72 3.97
C HIS A 159 -3.74 15.33 4.01
N HIS A 160 -2.83 14.77 4.79
CA HIS A 160 -1.45 15.24 4.94
C HIS A 160 -0.42 14.49 4.10
N GLY A 161 -0.72 13.27 3.65
CA GLY A 161 0.20 12.38 2.96
C GLY A 161 -0.35 11.75 1.68
N ARG A 162 -0.99 12.53 0.82
CA ARG A 162 -1.47 12.07 -0.49
C ARG A 162 -0.31 11.62 -1.37
N PHE A 163 -0.56 10.69 -2.25
CA PHE A 163 0.44 10.28 -3.24
C PHE A 163 0.72 11.39 -4.26
N PRO A 164 1.98 11.69 -4.59
CA PRO A 164 2.31 12.48 -5.77
C PRO A 164 1.96 11.74 -7.07
N PRO A 165 1.85 12.46 -8.20
CA PRO A 165 1.50 11.87 -9.50
C PRO A 165 2.68 11.11 -10.12
N LEU A 166 3.12 10.04 -9.46
CA LEU A 166 4.27 9.24 -9.83
C LEU A 166 3.92 7.75 -9.83
N ASN A 167 4.62 6.96 -10.64
CA ASN A 167 4.60 5.49 -10.57
C ASN A 167 5.61 4.93 -9.56
N TRP A 168 6.71 5.64 -9.31
CA TRP A 168 7.76 5.26 -8.39
C TRP A 168 8.00 6.37 -7.38
N PHE A 169 8.34 6.08 -6.15
CA PHE A 169 8.45 7.01 -5.03
C PHE A 169 7.16 7.67 -4.55
N SER A 170 5.98 7.29 -5.05
CA SER A 170 4.72 7.85 -4.53
C SER A 170 4.53 7.57 -3.04
N ASP A 171 4.80 6.35 -2.64
CA ASP A 171 4.75 5.90 -1.26
C ASP A 171 5.88 6.50 -0.39
N ASP A 172 7.09 6.63 -0.95
CA ASP A 172 8.22 7.29 -0.27
C ASP A 172 7.91 8.74 0.08
N VAL A 173 7.38 9.49 -0.90
CA VAL A 173 7.01 10.90 -0.70
C VAL A 173 5.85 11.01 0.28
N SER A 174 4.81 10.18 0.15
CA SER A 174 3.69 10.15 1.11
C SER A 174 4.17 9.90 2.53
N CYS A 175 5.02 8.89 2.72
CA CYS A 175 5.59 8.60 4.03
C CYS A 175 6.45 9.76 4.58
N ALA A 176 7.30 10.36 3.73
CA ALA A 176 8.15 11.47 4.14
C ALA A 176 7.34 12.74 4.47
N ASP A 177 6.30 13.05 3.69
CA ASP A 177 5.39 14.17 3.97
C ASP A 177 4.67 13.97 5.31
N LEU A 178 4.18 12.75 5.58
CA LEU A 178 3.55 12.39 6.86
C LEU A 178 4.53 12.45 8.03
N ASN A 179 5.75 11.91 7.88
CA ASN A 179 6.78 11.99 8.91
C ASN A 179 7.10 13.46 9.31
N ASN A 180 7.16 14.36 8.32
CA ASN A 180 7.37 15.79 8.54
C ASN A 180 6.21 16.48 9.28
N GLN A 181 5.02 15.89 9.25
CA GLN A 181 3.85 16.32 10.01
C GLN A 181 3.71 15.62 11.38
N GLY A 182 4.71 14.80 11.76
CA GLY A 182 4.73 14.10 13.04
C GLY A 182 3.93 12.79 13.06
N TYR A 183 3.50 12.27 11.90
CA TYR A 183 2.91 10.94 11.82
C TYR A 183 4.00 9.86 11.86
N GLN A 184 3.65 8.71 12.41
CA GLN A 184 4.52 7.55 12.51
C GLN A 184 3.95 6.38 11.71
N HIS A 185 4.83 5.59 11.09
CA HIS A 185 4.45 4.44 10.30
C HIS A 185 4.80 3.14 10.99
N PHE A 186 4.01 2.10 10.72
CA PHE A 186 4.18 0.81 11.37
C PHE A 186 4.04 -0.35 10.38
N VAL A 187 4.81 -1.38 10.61
CA VAL A 187 4.61 -2.69 10.01
C VAL A 187 3.73 -3.50 10.95
N SER A 188 2.58 -3.93 10.46
CA SER A 188 1.66 -4.83 11.15
C SER A 188 2.20 -6.26 11.21
N SER A 189 1.71 -7.06 12.12
CA SER A 189 1.92 -8.50 12.15
C SER A 189 1.13 -9.26 11.07
N ALA A 190 0.17 -8.61 10.42
CA ALA A 190 -0.60 -9.17 9.30
C ALA A 190 0.33 -9.57 8.14
N TYR A 191 0.02 -10.67 7.48
CA TYR A 191 0.74 -11.15 6.32
C TYR A 191 -0.17 -11.29 5.12
N VAL A 192 0.30 -10.81 3.97
CA VAL A 192 -0.28 -11.06 2.66
C VAL A 192 0.78 -11.61 1.72
N HIS A 193 0.40 -12.46 0.77
CA HIS A 193 1.30 -12.85 -0.30
C HIS A 193 1.24 -11.81 -1.43
N HIS A 194 2.39 -11.33 -1.89
CA HIS A 194 2.50 -10.35 -2.98
C HIS A 194 3.32 -10.94 -4.11
N VAL A 195 2.70 -11.16 -5.25
CA VAL A 195 3.37 -11.76 -6.41
C VAL A 195 4.49 -10.85 -6.92
N GLY A 196 4.25 -9.55 -6.91
CA GLY A 196 5.22 -8.50 -7.24
C GLY A 196 5.50 -8.37 -8.73
N SER A 197 5.89 -7.16 -9.14
CA SER A 197 6.36 -6.81 -10.49
C SER A 197 5.43 -7.18 -11.65
N GLN A 198 4.14 -7.42 -11.39
CA GLN A 198 3.19 -7.81 -12.44
C GLN A 198 2.85 -6.64 -13.37
N THR A 199 2.99 -5.42 -12.90
CA THR A 199 2.69 -4.19 -13.67
C THR A 199 3.96 -3.47 -14.11
N THR A 200 5.01 -3.46 -13.29
CA THR A 200 6.24 -2.68 -13.54
C THR A 200 7.30 -3.45 -14.31
N GLY A 201 7.27 -4.78 -14.32
CA GLY A 201 8.26 -5.60 -15.00
C GLY A 201 9.71 -5.24 -14.64
N ASP A 202 10.61 -5.27 -15.63
CA ASP A 202 12.03 -4.93 -15.48
C ASP A 202 12.34 -3.43 -15.64
N ASP A 203 11.29 -2.58 -15.79
CA ASP A 203 11.43 -1.15 -16.11
C ASP A 203 11.68 -0.25 -14.89
N SER A 204 12.01 -0.81 -13.72
CA SER A 204 12.21 -0.04 -12.49
C SER A 204 13.20 1.14 -12.64
N LYS A 205 14.28 0.96 -13.41
CA LYS A 205 15.24 2.04 -13.67
C LYS A 205 14.62 3.23 -14.41
N GLN A 206 13.76 2.96 -15.39
CA GLN A 206 13.09 4.02 -16.16
C GLN A 206 12.07 4.75 -15.28
N LEU A 207 11.31 4.02 -14.47
CA LEU A 207 10.35 4.59 -13.52
C LEU A 207 11.03 5.46 -12.46
N VAL A 208 12.18 5.01 -11.93
CA VAL A 208 13.01 5.82 -11.05
C VAL A 208 13.46 7.09 -11.76
N ALA A 209 14.05 6.98 -12.96
CA ALA A 209 14.54 8.13 -13.73
C ALA A 209 13.42 9.13 -14.03
N ALA A 210 12.23 8.66 -14.36
CA ALA A 210 11.07 9.50 -14.64
C ALA A 210 10.56 10.26 -13.39
N SER A 211 10.78 9.71 -12.19
CA SER A 211 10.33 10.34 -10.94
C SER A 211 11.28 11.42 -10.42
N VAL A 212 12.58 11.35 -10.76
CA VAL A 212 13.62 12.27 -10.27
C VAL A 212 13.31 13.74 -10.55
N PRO A 213 12.89 14.18 -11.77
CA PRO A 213 12.58 15.57 -12.05
C PRO A 213 11.48 16.12 -11.15
N TRP A 214 10.41 15.37 -10.98
CA TRP A 214 9.30 15.76 -10.13
C TRP A 214 9.71 15.95 -8.67
N VAL A 215 10.49 15.01 -8.11
CA VAL A 215 10.98 15.11 -6.73
C VAL A 215 11.92 16.31 -6.57
N LYS A 216 12.81 16.56 -7.54
CA LYS A 216 13.70 17.74 -7.52
C LYS A 216 12.95 19.06 -7.51
N GLU A 217 11.86 19.14 -8.25
CA GLU A 217 11.05 20.36 -8.38
C GLU A 217 10.12 20.57 -7.18
N HIS A 218 9.42 19.53 -6.74
CA HIS A 218 8.32 19.65 -5.77
C HIS A 218 8.72 19.27 -4.34
N ARG A 219 9.78 18.48 -4.16
CA ARG A 219 10.28 18.00 -2.85
C ARG A 219 11.82 18.00 -2.81
N PRO A 220 12.49 19.13 -3.08
CA PRO A 220 13.95 19.20 -3.17
C PRO A 220 14.64 18.71 -1.90
N GLN A 221 13.99 18.85 -0.73
CA GLN A 221 14.50 18.38 0.55
C GLN A 221 14.67 16.86 0.64
N TYR A 222 13.98 16.08 -0.21
CA TYR A 222 14.06 14.62 -0.23
C TYR A 222 15.11 14.07 -1.22
N VAL A 223 15.65 14.91 -2.09
CA VAL A 223 16.58 14.47 -3.16
C VAL A 223 17.77 13.69 -2.59
N LYS A 224 18.42 14.24 -1.56
CA LYS A 224 19.55 13.57 -0.92
C LYS A 224 19.15 12.26 -0.25
N HIS A 225 17.98 12.21 0.36
CA HIS A 225 17.46 11.03 1.03
C HIS A 225 17.12 9.90 0.06
N PHE A 226 16.47 10.22 -1.06
CA PHE A 226 16.02 9.21 -2.02
C PHE A 226 17.10 8.80 -3.03
N PHE A 227 17.99 9.72 -3.41
CA PHE A 227 18.92 9.51 -4.52
C PHE A 227 20.40 9.56 -4.13
N GLY A 228 20.74 9.90 -2.89
CA GLY A 228 22.08 9.72 -2.32
C GLY A 228 23.18 10.63 -2.91
N SER A 229 22.84 11.82 -3.38
CA SER A 229 23.86 12.75 -3.95
C SER A 229 23.81 14.12 -3.31
#